data_79f7a2be3c89a631ba9d5e82a25a93e3
#
_entry.id   79f7a2be3c89a631ba9d5e82a25a93e3
#
_cell.length_a   1.000
_cell.length_b   1.000
_cell.length_c   1.000
_cell.angle_alpha   90.00
_cell.angle_beta   90.00
_cell.angle_gamma   90.00
#
_symmetry.space_group_name_H-M   'P 1'
#
loop_
_entity.id
_entity.type
_entity.pdbx_description
1 polymer ?
#
loop_
_entity_poly.entity_id
_entity_poly.type
_entity_poly.pdbx_seq_one_letter_code
_entity_poly.pdbx_strand_id
1 'polypeptide(L)'
;MAESDLKNDDHSPQPKKPLVTPKIGTHNGTFHCDEALACFMLKQLPEYKHADIIRTRNPEELSKCDIVVDVGGVYDAEKHRYDHHQRSFTGCMKTLNPNKPWVTKLSSAGLVYLHFGHRVISQILKTKEENDVTCKIYDKIYENFVQEIDAIDNGISQCDGEPRYSINTNLSSRVSHLNPRWNDPNPDSEKQFQKAMNLVGEEFLDRVCFYRDSWLPARGLVKEALCKREEVDPSGEIIEFEEGGFPWKEHLFELEKDLNIEGEIKFVIYTDQNHKWRVQCVPVRPDSFENRLSLLEEWRGIRDEPLSLLSGIQGCIFVHAGGFIGGNETRNGALSMARKTLQCRNTKNTANGNSGSTS
;
A
#
# COMPACT_ATOMS: atom_id res chain seq x y z
N MET A 1 38.54 -63.27 35.85
CA MET A 1 37.97 -63.46 34.49
C MET A 1 36.59 -62.81 34.52
N ALA A 2 36.49 -61.67 33.88
CA ALA A 2 35.23 -60.98 33.67
C ALA A 2 35.23 -60.59 32.18
N GLU A 3 34.33 -61.22 31.42
CA GLU A 3 34.08 -60.91 30.01
C GLU A 3 33.30 -59.65 29.89
N SER A 4 33.77 -58.72 29.09
CA SER A 4 33.12 -57.46 28.77
C SER A 4 32.32 -57.66 27.49
N ASP A 5 30.98 -57.64 27.59
CA ASP A 5 30.07 -57.62 26.47
C ASP A 5 30.14 -56.24 25.74
N LEU A 6 30.72 -56.21 24.56
CA LEU A 6 30.66 -55.13 23.62
C LEU A 6 29.31 -55.20 22.85
N LYS A 7 28.35 -54.35 23.19
CA LYS A 7 27.17 -54.11 22.37
C LYS A 7 27.58 -53.26 21.17
N ASN A 8 27.52 -53.84 19.98
CA ASN A 8 27.56 -53.10 18.71
C ASN A 8 26.23 -52.40 18.49
N ASP A 9 26.24 -51.07 18.62
CA ASP A 9 25.13 -50.22 18.16
C ASP A 9 25.25 -50.07 16.63
N ASP A 10 24.46 -50.85 15.91
CA ASP A 10 24.28 -50.77 14.45
C ASP A 10 23.41 -49.58 14.13
N HIS A 11 24.00 -48.39 13.95
CA HIS A 11 23.34 -47.19 13.43
C HIS A 11 23.35 -47.23 11.89
N SER A 12 22.53 -48.09 11.30
CA SER A 12 22.17 -47.98 9.90
C SER A 12 21.29 -46.74 9.69
N PRO A 13 21.64 -45.83 8.75
CA PRO A 13 20.82 -44.66 8.48
C PRO A 13 19.46 -45.08 7.90
N GLN A 14 18.40 -44.71 8.59
CA GLN A 14 17.01 -44.91 8.10
C GLN A 14 16.86 -44.27 6.71
N PRO A 15 16.25 -44.96 5.73
CA PRO A 15 16.04 -44.40 4.41
C PRO A 15 15.15 -43.17 4.54
N LYS A 16 15.65 -41.98 4.12
CA LYS A 16 14.86 -40.77 4.03
C LYS A 16 13.68 -41.07 3.12
N LYS A 17 12.44 -40.91 3.64
CA LYS A 17 11.22 -40.92 2.81
C LYS A 17 11.44 -40.00 1.61
N PRO A 18 11.05 -40.41 0.39
CA PRO A 18 11.13 -39.51 -0.77
C PRO A 18 10.37 -38.24 -0.45
N LEU A 19 11.00 -37.08 -0.59
CA LEU A 19 10.34 -35.80 -0.46
C LEU A 19 9.33 -35.70 -1.60
N VAL A 20 8.05 -35.87 -1.28
CA VAL A 20 6.97 -35.61 -2.24
C VAL A 20 6.92 -34.09 -2.43
N THR A 21 7.13 -33.62 -3.65
CA THR A 21 7.04 -32.20 -3.98
C THR A 21 5.58 -31.74 -3.78
N PRO A 22 5.33 -30.72 -2.96
CA PRO A 22 3.98 -30.18 -2.79
C PRO A 22 3.40 -29.65 -4.09
N LYS A 23 2.07 -29.65 -4.21
CA LYS A 23 1.36 -29.23 -5.41
C LYS A 23 0.35 -28.12 -5.09
N ILE A 24 0.44 -27.03 -5.84
CA ILE A 24 -0.55 -25.94 -5.84
C ILE A 24 -1.41 -26.12 -7.10
N GLY A 25 -2.71 -26.37 -6.93
CA GLY A 25 -3.65 -26.49 -8.03
C GLY A 25 -4.31 -25.15 -8.35
N THR A 26 -4.45 -24.83 -9.65
CA THR A 26 -5.26 -23.72 -10.13
C THR A 26 -5.84 -24.04 -11.51
N HIS A 27 -6.71 -23.16 -12.05
CA HIS A 27 -7.32 -23.42 -13.34
C HIS A 27 -6.34 -23.29 -14.52
N ASN A 28 -6.62 -23.97 -15.60
CA ASN A 28 -5.96 -23.81 -16.89
C ASN A 28 -6.73 -22.82 -17.79
N GLY A 29 -6.17 -22.51 -18.94
CA GLY A 29 -6.72 -21.57 -19.92
C GLY A 29 -6.24 -20.14 -19.66
N THR A 30 -7.11 -19.14 -19.92
CA THR A 30 -6.84 -17.72 -19.63
C THR A 30 -6.62 -17.55 -18.14
N PHE A 31 -5.54 -16.88 -17.78
CA PHE A 31 -5.20 -16.60 -16.40
C PHE A 31 -5.43 -15.14 -16.05
N HIS A 32 -5.62 -14.88 -14.74
CA HIS A 32 -5.89 -13.56 -14.18
C HIS A 32 -4.82 -13.16 -13.14
N CYS A 33 -5.00 -12.00 -12.55
CA CYS A 33 -4.05 -11.47 -11.58
C CYS A 33 -4.16 -12.18 -10.23
N ASP A 34 -5.37 -12.60 -9.85
CA ASP A 34 -5.66 -13.14 -8.52
C ASP A 34 -5.00 -14.50 -8.29
N GLU A 35 -5.20 -15.52 -9.16
CA GLU A 35 -4.54 -16.81 -8.97
C GLU A 35 -3.02 -16.74 -9.19
N ALA A 36 -2.56 -15.80 -10.06
CA ALA A 36 -1.12 -15.55 -10.21
C ALA A 36 -0.50 -15.02 -8.90
N LEU A 37 -1.17 -14.07 -8.23
CA LEU A 37 -0.74 -13.54 -6.94
C LEU A 37 -0.89 -14.59 -5.83
N ALA A 38 -1.99 -15.33 -5.80
CA ALA A 38 -2.22 -16.41 -4.83
C ALA A 38 -1.10 -17.45 -4.87
N CYS A 39 -0.77 -17.95 -6.08
CA CYS A 39 0.33 -18.90 -6.28
C CYS A 39 1.68 -18.31 -5.87
N PHE A 40 1.95 -17.05 -6.20
CA PHE A 40 3.18 -16.38 -5.81
C PHE A 40 3.31 -16.28 -4.28
N MET A 41 2.27 -15.82 -3.59
CA MET A 41 2.27 -15.69 -2.13
C MET A 41 2.51 -17.03 -1.44
N LEU A 42 1.85 -18.09 -1.89
CA LEU A 42 2.06 -19.43 -1.36
C LEU A 42 3.51 -19.90 -1.51
N LYS A 43 4.15 -19.61 -2.65
CA LYS A 43 5.57 -19.97 -2.87
C LYS A 43 6.56 -19.18 -2.00
N GLN A 44 6.13 -18.15 -1.27
CA GLN A 44 6.96 -17.52 -0.23
C GLN A 44 7.00 -18.34 1.07
N LEU A 45 6.08 -19.28 1.26
CA LEU A 45 6.03 -20.13 2.45
C LEU A 45 6.99 -21.33 2.32
N PRO A 46 7.69 -21.71 3.39
CA PRO A 46 8.68 -22.80 3.34
C PRO A 46 8.12 -24.11 2.77
N GLU A 47 6.90 -24.48 3.15
CA GLU A 47 6.22 -25.71 2.71
C GLU A 47 5.87 -25.72 1.22
N TYR A 48 5.61 -24.55 0.61
CA TYR A 48 5.25 -24.43 -0.81
C TYR A 48 6.33 -23.82 -1.69
N LYS A 49 7.49 -23.48 -1.14
CA LYS A 49 8.59 -22.82 -1.88
C LYS A 49 8.98 -23.53 -3.17
N HIS A 50 9.00 -24.86 -3.14
CA HIS A 50 9.36 -25.72 -4.27
C HIS A 50 8.15 -26.45 -4.85
N ALA A 51 6.93 -25.99 -4.54
CA ALA A 51 5.72 -26.62 -5.03
C ALA A 51 5.61 -26.54 -6.56
N ASP A 52 5.12 -27.64 -7.17
CA ASP A 52 4.70 -27.65 -8.55
C ASP A 52 3.36 -26.94 -8.70
N ILE A 53 3.21 -26.11 -9.73
CA ILE A 53 1.93 -25.51 -10.08
C ILE A 53 1.23 -26.46 -11.07
N ILE A 54 0.05 -26.93 -10.71
CA ILE A 54 -0.80 -27.79 -11.54
C ILE A 54 -1.97 -26.99 -12.04
N ARG A 55 -1.94 -26.60 -13.31
CA ARG A 55 -3.03 -25.84 -13.94
C ARG A 55 -4.00 -26.79 -14.63
N THR A 56 -5.15 -27.03 -14.01
CA THR A 56 -6.16 -27.99 -14.49
C THR A 56 -7.55 -27.65 -13.96
N ARG A 57 -8.59 -28.11 -14.65
CA ARG A 57 -9.99 -28.12 -14.16
C ARG A 57 -10.48 -29.53 -13.86
N ASN A 58 -9.61 -30.55 -13.98
CA ASN A 58 -9.93 -31.92 -13.67
C ASN A 58 -10.03 -32.15 -12.15
N PRO A 59 -11.19 -32.51 -11.57
CA PRO A 59 -11.36 -32.72 -10.14
C PRO A 59 -10.45 -33.80 -9.55
N GLU A 60 -10.13 -34.84 -10.32
CA GLU A 60 -9.24 -35.93 -9.87
C GLU A 60 -7.80 -35.47 -9.73
N GLU A 61 -7.34 -34.55 -10.59
CA GLU A 61 -6.01 -33.94 -10.47
C GLU A 61 -5.96 -32.94 -9.32
N LEU A 62 -6.98 -32.09 -9.21
CA LEU A 62 -7.13 -31.11 -8.12
C LEU A 62 -7.19 -31.79 -6.74
N SER A 63 -7.83 -32.96 -6.64
CA SER A 63 -7.90 -33.72 -5.38
C SER A 63 -6.53 -34.17 -4.86
N LYS A 64 -5.52 -34.27 -5.74
CA LYS A 64 -4.13 -34.65 -5.42
C LYS A 64 -3.24 -33.45 -5.08
N CYS A 65 -3.77 -32.24 -5.18
CA CYS A 65 -3.05 -31.02 -4.83
C CYS A 65 -3.20 -30.73 -3.33
N ASP A 66 -2.09 -30.31 -2.71
CA ASP A 66 -2.05 -29.99 -1.28
C ASP A 66 -2.89 -28.74 -0.99
N ILE A 67 -2.88 -27.77 -1.90
CA ILE A 67 -3.67 -26.55 -1.84
C ILE A 67 -4.22 -26.23 -3.23
N VAL A 68 -5.45 -25.72 -3.29
CA VAL A 68 -6.11 -25.34 -4.55
C VAL A 68 -6.63 -23.92 -4.43
N VAL A 69 -6.36 -23.11 -5.45
CA VAL A 69 -6.78 -21.71 -5.55
C VAL A 69 -7.51 -21.47 -6.86
N ASP A 70 -8.57 -20.67 -6.84
CA ASP A 70 -9.31 -20.15 -7.98
C ASP A 70 -9.90 -21.21 -8.93
N VAL A 71 -10.20 -22.39 -8.41
CA VAL A 71 -10.82 -23.48 -9.16
C VAL A 71 -11.46 -24.51 -8.23
N GLY A 72 -12.48 -25.18 -8.74
CA GLY A 72 -13.16 -26.29 -8.06
C GLY A 72 -14.45 -25.90 -7.35
N GLY A 73 -14.80 -24.63 -7.27
CA GLY A 73 -16.07 -24.14 -6.72
C GLY A 73 -16.22 -24.35 -5.21
N VAL A 74 -15.10 -24.40 -4.45
CA VAL A 74 -15.11 -24.68 -3.01
C VAL A 74 -14.22 -23.70 -2.26
N TYR A 75 -14.81 -23.07 -1.21
CA TYR A 75 -14.03 -22.43 -0.15
C TYR A 75 -14.12 -23.27 1.13
N ASP A 76 -13.01 -23.88 1.49
CA ASP A 76 -12.85 -24.70 2.70
C ASP A 76 -11.39 -24.57 3.19
N ALA A 77 -11.19 -23.72 4.17
CA ALA A 77 -9.84 -23.43 4.70
C ALA A 77 -9.19 -24.65 5.37
N GLU A 78 -9.98 -25.56 5.97
CA GLU A 78 -9.46 -26.76 6.63
C GLU A 78 -8.89 -27.76 5.61
N LYS A 79 -9.41 -27.75 4.38
CA LYS A 79 -8.95 -28.60 3.27
C LYS A 79 -8.02 -27.86 2.30
N HIS A 80 -7.64 -26.64 2.61
CA HIS A 80 -6.85 -25.77 1.72
C HIS A 80 -7.47 -25.61 0.32
N ARG A 81 -8.75 -25.25 0.26
CA ARG A 81 -9.50 -24.95 -0.96
C ARG A 81 -9.97 -23.49 -0.93
N TYR A 82 -9.45 -22.67 -1.81
CA TYR A 82 -9.61 -21.21 -1.82
C TYR A 82 -10.16 -20.74 -3.17
N ASP A 83 -11.41 -21.08 -3.45
CA ASP A 83 -12.14 -20.61 -4.62
C ASP A 83 -13.32 -19.74 -4.18
N HIS A 84 -13.59 -18.66 -4.89
CA HIS A 84 -14.62 -17.66 -4.58
C HIS A 84 -15.79 -17.63 -5.58
N HIS A 85 -15.79 -18.52 -6.58
CA HIS A 85 -16.77 -18.52 -7.69
C HIS A 85 -18.17 -19.03 -7.30
N GLN A 86 -18.37 -19.58 -6.11
CA GLN A 86 -19.68 -20.06 -5.67
C GLN A 86 -20.66 -18.89 -5.54
N ARG A 87 -21.90 -19.06 -6.04
CA ARG A 87 -22.97 -18.06 -5.90
C ARG A 87 -23.22 -17.62 -4.45
N SER A 88 -23.05 -18.56 -3.52
CA SER A 88 -23.24 -18.33 -2.08
C SER A 88 -22.05 -17.63 -1.41
N PHE A 89 -20.91 -17.52 -2.09
CA PHE A 89 -19.73 -16.90 -1.49
C PHE A 89 -19.83 -15.36 -1.55
N THR A 90 -19.92 -14.75 -0.38
CA THR A 90 -19.97 -13.29 -0.18
C THR A 90 -18.91 -12.83 0.82
N GLY A 91 -17.90 -13.68 1.08
CA GLY A 91 -16.89 -13.42 2.08
C GLY A 91 -16.05 -12.19 1.76
N CYS A 92 -15.80 -11.39 2.77
CA CYS A 92 -14.88 -10.25 2.74
C CYS A 92 -13.99 -10.29 3.99
N MET A 93 -12.96 -9.44 4.04
CA MET A 93 -12.10 -9.39 5.22
C MET A 93 -12.91 -9.23 6.51
N LYS A 94 -13.83 -8.28 6.55
CA LYS A 94 -14.65 -8.00 7.73
C LYS A 94 -15.51 -9.17 8.19
N THR A 95 -16.06 -9.97 7.27
CA THR A 95 -16.94 -11.09 7.63
C THR A 95 -16.16 -12.31 8.07
N LEU A 96 -14.95 -12.53 7.54
CA LEU A 96 -14.10 -13.68 7.86
C LEU A 96 -13.08 -13.37 8.98
N ASN A 97 -12.74 -12.09 9.18
CA ASN A 97 -11.93 -11.59 10.28
C ASN A 97 -12.52 -10.26 10.79
N PRO A 98 -13.39 -10.29 11.83
CA PRO A 98 -14.12 -9.11 12.31
C PRO A 98 -13.23 -7.94 12.79
N ASN A 99 -11.95 -8.19 13.04
CA ASN A 99 -10.98 -7.15 13.40
C ASN A 99 -10.51 -6.29 12.21
N LYS A 100 -10.91 -6.64 10.97
CA LYS A 100 -10.55 -5.93 9.75
C LYS A 100 -11.74 -5.15 9.19
N PRO A 101 -11.54 -3.90 8.70
CA PRO A 101 -12.65 -3.03 8.30
C PRO A 101 -13.17 -3.29 6.87
N TRP A 102 -12.38 -3.92 6.01
CA TRP A 102 -12.62 -4.00 4.56
C TRP A 102 -13.78 -4.93 4.19
N VAL A 103 -14.66 -4.43 3.33
CA VAL A 103 -15.91 -5.09 2.91
C VAL A 103 -15.90 -5.54 1.44
N THR A 104 -14.81 -5.34 0.71
CA THR A 104 -14.64 -5.84 -0.65
C THR A 104 -14.72 -7.37 -0.66
N LYS A 105 -15.55 -7.95 -1.54
CA LYS A 105 -15.63 -9.41 -1.71
C LYS A 105 -14.25 -9.93 -2.10
N LEU A 106 -13.77 -10.98 -1.41
CA LEU A 106 -12.46 -11.56 -1.67
C LEU A 106 -12.45 -12.35 -2.97
N SER A 107 -11.37 -12.25 -3.73
CA SER A 107 -10.95 -13.20 -4.76
C SER A 107 -10.13 -14.33 -4.13
N SER A 108 -9.61 -15.23 -4.92
CA SER A 108 -8.71 -16.27 -4.41
C SER A 108 -7.41 -15.71 -3.87
N ALA A 109 -6.89 -14.60 -4.44
CA ALA A 109 -5.77 -13.86 -3.85
C ALA A 109 -6.10 -13.32 -2.46
N GLY A 110 -7.26 -12.69 -2.31
CA GLY A 110 -7.72 -12.18 -1.02
C GLY A 110 -7.92 -13.29 0.01
N LEU A 111 -8.44 -14.44 -0.39
CA LEU A 111 -8.56 -15.62 0.48
C LEU A 111 -7.20 -16.15 0.94
N VAL A 112 -6.25 -16.32 0.01
CA VAL A 112 -4.88 -16.72 0.36
C VAL A 112 -4.23 -15.66 1.26
N TYR A 113 -4.42 -14.38 0.97
CA TYR A 113 -3.90 -13.31 1.81
C TYR A 113 -4.51 -13.32 3.23
N LEU A 114 -5.81 -13.53 3.34
CA LEU A 114 -6.49 -13.64 4.64
C LEU A 114 -5.87 -14.74 5.52
N HIS A 115 -5.61 -15.92 4.94
CA HIS A 115 -5.17 -17.08 5.70
C HIS A 115 -3.64 -17.17 5.87
N PHE A 116 -2.87 -16.66 4.92
CA PHE A 116 -1.42 -16.81 4.88
C PHE A 116 -0.65 -15.48 4.86
N GLY A 117 -1.31 -14.35 4.68
CA GLY A 117 -0.66 -13.05 4.47
C GLY A 117 0.29 -12.64 5.59
N HIS A 118 -0.08 -12.85 6.86
CA HIS A 118 0.83 -12.59 8.00
C HIS A 118 2.10 -13.45 7.90
N ARG A 119 1.97 -14.74 7.59
CA ARG A 119 3.09 -15.66 7.40
C ARG A 119 3.95 -15.25 6.20
N VAL A 120 3.33 -14.92 5.08
CA VAL A 120 4.02 -14.47 3.86
C VAL A 120 4.86 -13.23 4.15
N ILE A 121 4.27 -12.22 4.77
CA ILE A 121 4.97 -10.98 5.11
C ILE A 121 6.07 -11.25 6.14
N SER A 122 5.82 -12.05 7.18
CA SER A 122 6.84 -12.39 8.18
C SER A 122 8.03 -13.10 7.56
N GLN A 123 7.83 -13.99 6.58
CA GLN A 123 8.90 -14.65 5.84
C GLN A 123 9.74 -13.64 5.02
N ILE A 124 9.08 -12.71 4.32
CA ILE A 124 9.75 -11.66 3.52
C ILE A 124 10.57 -10.74 4.44
N LEU A 125 9.98 -10.32 5.55
CA LEU A 125 10.59 -9.39 6.50
C LEU A 125 11.59 -10.07 7.45
N LYS A 126 11.60 -11.41 7.54
CA LYS A 126 12.35 -12.21 8.53
C LYS A 126 12.00 -11.80 9.97
N THR A 127 10.72 -11.62 10.23
CA THR A 127 10.13 -11.26 11.53
C THR A 127 9.21 -12.36 12.03
N LYS A 128 8.55 -12.14 13.18
CA LYS A 128 7.45 -13.00 13.65
C LYS A 128 6.11 -12.51 13.10
N GLU A 129 5.15 -13.42 13.00
CA GLU A 129 3.81 -13.10 12.47
C GLU A 129 3.08 -12.07 13.33
N GLU A 130 3.21 -12.14 14.66
CA GLU A 130 2.57 -11.24 15.62
C GLU A 130 3.35 -9.93 15.85
N ASN A 131 4.43 -9.69 15.11
CA ASN A 131 5.21 -8.47 15.23
C ASN A 131 4.38 -7.28 14.72
N ASP A 132 4.38 -6.17 15.47
CA ASP A 132 3.64 -4.94 15.10
C ASP A 132 3.96 -4.44 13.70
N VAL A 133 5.22 -4.57 13.26
CA VAL A 133 5.64 -4.20 11.91
C VAL A 133 4.96 -5.11 10.88
N THR A 134 4.93 -6.43 11.11
CA THR A 134 4.25 -7.39 10.23
C THR A 134 2.76 -7.07 10.13
N CYS A 135 2.10 -6.82 11.28
CA CYS A 135 0.67 -6.50 11.32
C CYS A 135 0.35 -5.19 10.57
N LYS A 136 1.15 -4.14 10.75
CA LYS A 136 0.95 -2.87 10.05
C LYS A 136 1.16 -2.99 8.54
N ILE A 137 2.22 -3.70 8.12
CA ILE A 137 2.48 -3.93 6.70
C ILE A 137 1.40 -4.83 6.09
N TYR A 138 0.92 -5.84 6.80
CA TYR A 138 -0.23 -6.65 6.36
C TYR A 138 -1.44 -5.77 6.04
N ASP A 139 -1.81 -4.86 6.92
CA ASP A 139 -2.95 -3.98 6.70
C ASP A 139 -2.72 -3.06 5.49
N LYS A 140 -1.54 -2.45 5.38
CA LYS A 140 -1.20 -1.57 4.25
C LYS A 140 -1.12 -2.29 2.90
N ILE A 141 -0.63 -3.51 2.86
CA ILE A 141 -0.59 -4.33 1.64
C ILE A 141 -2.00 -4.74 1.24
N TYR A 142 -2.88 -5.11 2.18
CA TYR A 142 -4.26 -5.38 1.81
C TYR A 142 -4.93 -4.14 1.23
N GLU A 143 -4.91 -3.04 1.95
CA GLU A 143 -5.58 -1.79 1.60
C GLU A 143 -5.12 -1.21 0.25
N ASN A 144 -3.81 -1.28 -0.04
CA ASN A 144 -3.21 -0.57 -1.17
C ASN A 144 -2.69 -1.49 -2.30
N PHE A 145 -2.96 -2.79 -2.23
CA PHE A 145 -2.52 -3.74 -3.24
C PHE A 145 -3.52 -4.87 -3.46
N VAL A 146 -3.84 -5.70 -2.44
CA VAL A 146 -4.66 -6.89 -2.61
C VAL A 146 -6.12 -6.53 -2.86
N GLN A 147 -6.65 -5.51 -2.17
CA GLN A 147 -8.05 -5.09 -2.30
C GLN A 147 -8.42 -4.66 -3.72
N GLU A 148 -7.51 -4.01 -4.45
CA GLU A 148 -7.72 -3.67 -5.87
C GLU A 148 -7.90 -4.92 -6.73
N ILE A 149 -7.06 -5.95 -6.49
CA ILE A 149 -7.13 -7.22 -7.22
C ILE A 149 -8.45 -7.93 -6.91
N ASP A 150 -8.84 -8.01 -5.64
CA ASP A 150 -10.13 -8.54 -5.21
C ASP A 150 -11.30 -7.83 -5.91
N ALA A 151 -11.28 -6.50 -5.97
CA ALA A 151 -12.34 -5.71 -6.56
C ALA A 151 -12.45 -5.94 -8.07
N ILE A 152 -11.33 -5.89 -8.79
CA ILE A 152 -11.31 -6.06 -10.25
C ILE A 152 -11.76 -7.48 -10.63
N ASP A 153 -11.26 -8.48 -9.92
CA ASP A 153 -11.59 -9.88 -10.18
C ASP A 153 -13.09 -10.19 -9.97
N ASN A 154 -13.69 -9.58 -8.96
CA ASN A 154 -15.12 -9.68 -8.68
C ASN A 154 -16.01 -8.72 -9.51
N GLY A 155 -15.43 -7.93 -10.44
CA GLY A 155 -16.17 -6.97 -11.26
C GLY A 155 -16.77 -5.82 -10.48
N ILE A 156 -16.19 -5.45 -9.33
CA ILE A 156 -16.64 -4.34 -8.50
C ILE A 156 -16.14 -3.02 -9.12
N SER A 157 -17.06 -2.11 -9.41
CA SER A 157 -16.73 -0.80 -9.97
C SER A 157 -15.99 0.07 -8.95
N GLN A 158 -15.01 0.84 -9.42
CA GLN A 158 -14.27 1.82 -8.61
C GLN A 158 -15.09 3.06 -8.26
N CYS A 159 -16.15 3.35 -9.03
CA CYS A 159 -17.02 4.52 -8.83
C CYS A 159 -18.48 4.18 -9.10
N ASP A 160 -19.37 4.98 -8.55
CA ASP A 160 -20.78 4.94 -8.90
C ASP A 160 -20.99 5.58 -10.28
N GLY A 161 -21.72 4.89 -11.18
CA GLY A 161 -21.99 5.32 -12.55
C GLY A 161 -20.87 5.05 -13.53
N GLU A 162 -20.92 5.71 -14.70
CA GLU A 162 -19.96 5.50 -15.78
C GLU A 162 -18.62 6.18 -15.49
N PRO A 163 -17.48 5.48 -15.59
CA PRO A 163 -16.18 6.07 -15.42
C PRO A 163 -15.90 7.09 -16.56
N ARG A 164 -15.26 8.21 -16.23
CA ARG A 164 -14.91 9.25 -17.24
C ARG A 164 -13.85 8.79 -18.23
N TYR A 165 -13.06 7.79 -17.90
CA TYR A 165 -12.03 7.17 -18.75
C TYR A 165 -11.76 5.73 -18.28
N SER A 166 -11.21 4.91 -19.19
CA SER A 166 -10.82 3.53 -18.88
C SER A 166 -9.39 3.46 -18.36
N ILE A 167 -9.17 2.63 -17.34
CA ILE A 167 -7.83 2.30 -16.82
C ILE A 167 -7.45 0.90 -17.35
N ASN A 168 -6.48 0.85 -18.25
CA ASN A 168 -6.01 -0.38 -18.91
C ASN A 168 -4.53 -0.70 -18.59
N THR A 169 -3.97 -0.04 -17.57
CA THR A 169 -2.55 -0.15 -17.19
C THR A 169 -2.36 -0.61 -15.74
N ASN A 170 -3.45 -0.90 -15.03
CA ASN A 170 -3.40 -1.50 -13.69
C ASN A 170 -2.77 -2.90 -13.76
N LEU A 171 -2.42 -3.47 -12.61
CA LEU A 171 -1.72 -4.76 -12.54
C LEU A 171 -2.52 -5.90 -13.18
N SER A 172 -3.84 -5.96 -12.93
CA SER A 172 -4.72 -6.97 -13.53
C SER A 172 -4.75 -6.90 -15.06
N SER A 173 -4.80 -5.68 -15.64
CA SER A 173 -4.72 -5.48 -17.10
C SER A 173 -3.35 -5.89 -17.66
N ARG A 174 -2.26 -5.58 -16.96
CA ARG A 174 -0.90 -5.98 -17.36
C ARG A 174 -0.73 -7.49 -17.36
N VAL A 175 -1.27 -8.18 -16.36
CA VAL A 175 -1.33 -9.66 -16.32
C VAL A 175 -2.17 -10.21 -17.47
N SER A 176 -3.36 -9.65 -17.70
CA SER A 176 -4.24 -10.07 -18.81
C SER A 176 -3.53 -10.01 -20.17
N HIS A 177 -2.69 -9.00 -20.39
CA HIS A 177 -1.91 -8.85 -21.62
C HIS A 177 -0.79 -9.90 -21.79
N LEU A 178 -0.44 -10.65 -20.76
CA LEU A 178 0.52 -11.75 -20.85
C LEU A 178 -0.10 -13.04 -21.36
N ASN A 179 -1.43 -13.17 -21.36
CA ASN A 179 -2.08 -14.33 -21.96
C ASN A 179 -1.69 -14.51 -23.42
N PRO A 180 -1.51 -15.74 -23.92
CA PRO A 180 -1.23 -15.99 -25.32
C PRO A 180 -2.27 -15.32 -26.22
N ARG A 181 -1.84 -14.75 -27.33
CA ARG A 181 -2.76 -14.14 -28.30
C ARG A 181 -3.51 -15.23 -29.05
N TRP A 182 -4.78 -14.95 -29.41
CA TRP A 182 -5.64 -15.90 -30.13
C TRP A 182 -5.02 -16.42 -31.45
N ASN A 183 -4.13 -15.64 -32.06
CA ASN A 183 -3.45 -15.95 -33.32
C ASN A 183 -1.98 -16.34 -33.15
N ASP A 184 -1.56 -16.67 -31.93
CA ASP A 184 -0.21 -17.18 -31.68
C ASP A 184 -0.09 -18.60 -32.25
N PRO A 185 0.83 -18.88 -33.17
CA PRO A 185 0.98 -20.20 -33.75
C PRO A 185 1.54 -21.25 -32.78
N ASN A 186 2.19 -20.81 -31.70
CA ASN A 186 2.79 -21.67 -30.68
C ASN A 186 2.53 -21.12 -29.26
N PRO A 187 1.30 -21.13 -28.80
CA PRO A 187 0.95 -20.58 -27.50
C PRO A 187 1.55 -21.44 -26.37
N ASP A 188 2.34 -20.77 -25.49
CA ASP A 188 2.89 -21.40 -24.28
C ASP A 188 2.26 -20.73 -23.04
N SER A 189 1.09 -21.21 -22.67
CA SER A 189 0.32 -20.66 -21.54
C SER A 189 1.06 -20.83 -20.21
N GLU A 190 1.79 -21.91 -20.03
CA GLU A 190 2.52 -22.17 -18.76
C GLU A 190 3.67 -21.19 -18.57
N LYS A 191 4.44 -20.95 -19.63
CA LYS A 191 5.51 -19.95 -19.61
C LYS A 191 4.96 -18.54 -19.39
N GLN A 192 3.82 -18.21 -19.99
CA GLN A 192 3.20 -16.90 -19.80
C GLN A 192 2.62 -16.75 -18.39
N PHE A 193 2.03 -17.81 -17.82
CA PHE A 193 1.59 -17.81 -16.43
C PHE A 193 2.75 -17.60 -15.46
N GLN A 194 3.90 -18.25 -15.70
CA GLN A 194 5.09 -18.00 -14.89
C GLN A 194 5.55 -16.54 -14.95
N LYS A 195 5.47 -15.89 -16.14
CA LYS A 195 5.74 -14.46 -16.27
C LYS A 195 4.74 -13.59 -15.48
N ALA A 196 3.46 -13.98 -15.50
CA ALA A 196 2.44 -13.29 -14.73
C ALA A 196 2.73 -13.40 -13.24
N MET A 197 3.04 -14.60 -12.73
CA MET A 197 3.44 -14.79 -11.34
C MET A 197 4.66 -13.94 -10.95
N ASN A 198 5.66 -13.86 -11.81
CA ASN A 198 6.86 -13.04 -11.56
C ASN A 198 6.49 -11.55 -11.51
N LEU A 199 5.69 -11.06 -12.47
CA LEU A 199 5.25 -9.67 -12.50
C LEU A 199 4.51 -9.27 -11.23
N VAL A 200 3.48 -10.03 -10.83
CA VAL A 200 2.70 -9.70 -9.62
C VAL A 200 3.54 -9.87 -8.36
N GLY A 201 4.46 -10.82 -8.38
CA GLY A 201 5.37 -11.09 -7.27
C GLY A 201 6.39 -9.98 -7.03
N GLU A 202 7.00 -9.47 -8.09
CA GLU A 202 7.94 -8.34 -8.03
C GLU A 202 7.23 -7.08 -7.49
N GLU A 203 6.04 -6.76 -7.99
CA GLU A 203 5.22 -5.64 -7.50
C GLU A 203 4.85 -5.81 -6.02
N PHE A 204 4.45 -7.03 -5.61
CA PHE A 204 4.12 -7.33 -4.22
C PHE A 204 5.34 -7.16 -3.29
N LEU A 205 6.50 -7.72 -3.67
CA LEU A 205 7.73 -7.58 -2.90
C LEU A 205 8.19 -6.14 -2.78
N ASP A 206 8.16 -5.39 -3.90
CA ASP A 206 8.53 -3.98 -3.91
C ASP A 206 7.64 -3.18 -2.97
N ARG A 207 6.34 -3.45 -2.96
CA ARG A 207 5.39 -2.80 -2.07
C ARG A 207 5.64 -3.13 -0.59
N VAL A 208 5.94 -4.40 -0.26
CA VAL A 208 6.31 -4.81 1.10
C VAL A 208 7.60 -4.12 1.54
N CYS A 209 8.62 -4.08 0.68
CA CYS A 209 9.88 -3.39 0.96
C CYS A 209 9.70 -1.88 1.13
N PHE A 210 8.88 -1.24 0.29
CA PHE A 210 8.55 0.18 0.44
C PHE A 210 7.95 0.49 1.82
N TYR A 211 6.99 -0.31 2.27
CA TYR A 211 6.39 -0.10 3.59
C TYR A 211 7.39 -0.32 4.72
N ARG A 212 8.30 -1.29 4.61
CA ARG A 212 9.35 -1.53 5.60
C ARG A 212 10.40 -0.42 5.63
N ASP A 213 10.93 -0.05 4.45
CA ASP A 213 12.16 0.72 4.34
C ASP A 213 11.93 2.23 4.21
N SER A 214 10.74 2.64 3.76
CA SER A 214 10.40 4.05 3.51
C SER A 214 9.21 4.53 4.35
N TRP A 215 8.09 3.83 4.29
CA TRP A 215 6.86 4.29 4.94
C TRP A 215 6.94 4.22 6.48
N LEU A 216 7.29 3.07 7.05
CA LEU A 216 7.36 2.92 8.51
C LEU A 216 8.35 3.88 9.19
N PRO A 217 9.60 4.05 8.70
CA PRO A 217 10.55 4.99 9.29
C PRO A 217 10.06 6.44 9.27
N ALA A 218 9.29 6.84 8.27
CA ALA A 218 8.76 8.20 8.14
C ALA A 218 7.89 8.63 9.33
N ARG A 219 7.20 7.68 10.00
CA ARG A 219 6.37 8.00 11.18
C ARG A 219 7.17 8.68 12.30
N GLY A 220 8.41 8.23 12.52
CA GLY A 220 9.29 8.83 13.53
C GLY A 220 9.62 10.28 13.23
N LEU A 221 9.94 10.58 11.97
CA LEU A 221 10.25 11.92 11.49
C LEU A 221 9.04 12.87 11.64
N VAL A 222 7.85 12.42 11.27
CA VAL A 222 6.63 13.21 11.41
C VAL A 222 6.30 13.46 12.88
N LYS A 223 6.45 12.45 13.74
CA LYS A 223 6.23 12.61 15.19
C LYS A 223 7.16 13.62 15.80
N GLU A 224 8.44 13.58 15.44
CA GLU A 224 9.44 14.54 15.91
C GLU A 224 9.09 15.97 15.47
N ALA A 225 8.73 16.17 14.19
CA ALA A 225 8.33 17.47 13.67
C ALA A 225 7.08 18.03 14.37
N LEU A 226 6.09 17.17 14.66
CA LEU A 226 4.89 17.56 15.42
C LEU A 226 5.23 18.01 16.86
N CYS A 227 6.16 17.34 17.52
CA CYS A 227 6.59 17.71 18.86
C CYS A 227 7.29 19.08 18.90
N LYS A 228 7.97 19.47 17.80
CA LYS A 228 8.70 20.74 17.67
C LYS A 228 7.89 21.87 17.00
N ARG A 229 6.60 21.67 16.70
CA ARG A 229 5.82 22.61 15.89
C ARG A 229 5.77 24.03 16.45
N GLU A 230 5.70 24.19 17.78
CA GLU A 230 5.65 25.49 18.45
C GLU A 230 7.02 26.22 18.45
N GLU A 231 8.13 25.47 18.31
CA GLU A 231 9.47 26.03 18.10
C GLU A 231 9.63 26.54 16.66
N VAL A 232 8.97 25.92 15.67
CA VAL A 232 8.94 26.37 14.28
C VAL A 232 8.11 27.64 14.16
N ASP A 233 6.90 27.63 14.74
CA ASP A 233 5.99 28.77 14.73
C ASP A 233 5.06 28.75 15.97
N PRO A 234 4.91 29.89 16.70
CA PRO A 234 4.08 29.95 17.89
C PRO A 234 2.59 29.58 17.66
N SER A 235 2.10 29.59 16.42
CA SER A 235 0.76 29.12 16.11
C SER A 235 0.59 27.62 16.28
N GLY A 236 1.69 26.84 16.21
CA GLY A 236 1.68 25.39 16.15
C GLY A 236 1.09 24.80 14.86
N GLU A 237 0.74 25.65 13.85
CA GLU A 237 0.10 25.23 12.60
C GLU A 237 1.10 24.89 11.47
N ILE A 238 2.41 25.03 11.73
CA ILE A 238 3.48 24.77 10.76
C ILE A 238 4.45 23.75 11.35
N ILE A 239 4.71 22.68 10.58
CA ILE A 239 5.78 21.72 10.91
C ILE A 239 6.91 21.80 9.91
N GLU A 240 8.10 21.37 10.32
CA GLU A 240 9.32 21.39 9.51
C GLU A 240 9.96 20.01 9.45
N PHE A 241 10.38 19.63 8.25
CA PHE A 241 11.23 18.47 8.00
C PHE A 241 12.60 18.94 7.51
N GLU A 242 13.66 18.23 7.86
CA GLU A 242 14.99 18.52 7.33
C GLU A 242 15.03 18.36 5.81
N GLU A 243 14.45 17.28 5.30
CA GLU A 243 14.38 16.97 3.87
C GLU A 243 12.93 16.56 3.50
N GLY A 244 12.56 16.86 2.26
CA GLY A 244 11.29 16.40 1.67
C GLY A 244 11.42 15.07 0.96
N GLY A 245 10.28 14.60 0.39
CA GLY A 245 10.27 13.42 -0.47
C GLY A 245 9.91 12.11 0.21
N PHE A 246 9.73 12.07 1.52
CA PHE A 246 9.24 10.88 2.23
C PHE A 246 7.71 10.89 2.42
N PRO A 247 7.06 9.74 2.67
CA PRO A 247 5.61 9.60 2.78
C PRO A 247 5.09 10.08 4.14
N TRP A 248 4.93 11.39 4.33
CA TRP A 248 4.55 11.99 5.61
C TRP A 248 3.03 12.10 5.84
N LYS A 249 2.22 12.17 4.76
CA LYS A 249 0.81 12.56 4.87
C LYS A 249 0.00 11.63 5.77
N GLU A 250 -0.03 10.33 5.49
CA GLU A 250 -0.79 9.37 6.29
C GLU A 250 -0.36 9.41 7.76
N HIS A 251 0.94 9.44 8.02
CA HIS A 251 1.48 9.52 9.38
C HIS A 251 1.07 10.79 10.10
N LEU A 252 1.00 11.93 9.39
CA LEU A 252 0.51 13.17 9.97
C LEU A 252 -0.94 13.03 10.44
N PHE A 253 -1.83 12.52 9.60
CA PHE A 253 -3.24 12.36 9.95
C PHE A 253 -3.47 11.37 11.09
N GLU A 254 -2.74 10.25 11.12
CA GLU A 254 -2.78 9.29 12.23
C GLU A 254 -2.27 9.93 13.54
N LEU A 255 -1.13 10.61 13.49
CA LEU A 255 -0.54 11.25 14.66
C LEU A 255 -1.35 12.44 15.18
N GLU A 256 -1.95 13.22 14.31
CA GLU A 256 -2.88 14.29 14.72
C GLU A 256 -4.06 13.71 15.51
N LYS A 257 -4.61 12.58 15.06
CA LYS A 257 -5.69 11.88 15.77
C LYS A 257 -5.21 11.35 17.12
N ASP A 258 -4.04 10.70 17.16
CA ASP A 258 -3.47 10.18 18.41
C ASP A 258 -3.21 11.30 19.45
N LEU A 259 -2.89 12.50 18.98
CA LEU A 259 -2.59 13.69 19.80
C LEU A 259 -3.82 14.58 20.07
N ASN A 260 -4.98 14.28 19.49
CA ASN A 260 -6.22 15.09 19.53
C ASN A 260 -6.01 16.53 19.01
N ILE A 261 -5.28 16.65 17.88
CA ILE A 261 -4.99 17.92 17.18
C ILE A 261 -5.40 17.84 15.69
N GLU A 262 -6.44 17.08 15.38
CA GLU A 262 -6.89 16.86 14.01
C GLU A 262 -7.15 18.16 13.27
N GLY A 263 -6.51 18.30 12.14
CA GLY A 263 -6.67 19.46 11.28
C GLY A 263 -5.94 20.72 11.74
N GLU A 264 -5.17 20.70 12.81
CA GLU A 264 -4.41 21.88 13.26
C GLU A 264 -3.29 22.23 12.29
N ILE A 265 -2.52 21.26 11.80
CA ILE A 265 -1.38 21.54 10.91
C ILE A 265 -1.88 22.00 9.55
N LYS A 266 -1.42 23.17 9.09
CA LYS A 266 -1.79 23.77 7.78
C LYS A 266 -0.66 23.68 6.76
N PHE A 267 0.58 23.78 7.21
CA PHE A 267 1.75 23.83 6.34
C PHE A 267 2.85 22.93 6.82
N VAL A 268 3.58 22.41 5.85
CA VAL A 268 4.85 21.68 6.03
C VAL A 268 5.93 22.45 5.29
N ILE A 269 7.06 22.75 5.93
CA ILE A 269 8.23 23.31 5.27
C ILE A 269 9.37 22.30 5.28
N TYR A 270 10.15 22.24 4.20
CA TYR A 270 11.26 21.30 4.04
C TYR A 270 12.23 21.74 2.92
N THR A 271 13.42 21.17 2.89
CA THR A 271 14.36 21.35 1.77
C THR A 271 14.09 20.31 0.67
N ASP A 272 14.24 20.71 -0.59
CA ASP A 272 14.26 19.81 -1.74
C ASP A 272 15.71 19.31 -2.03
N GLN A 273 15.84 18.47 -3.07
CA GLN A 273 17.12 17.91 -3.49
C GLN A 273 18.18 18.97 -3.92
N ASN A 274 17.76 20.20 -4.22
CA ASN A 274 18.62 21.32 -4.56
C ASN A 274 18.85 22.25 -3.38
N HIS A 275 18.54 21.81 -2.15
CA HIS A 275 18.63 22.59 -0.92
C HIS A 275 17.82 23.89 -0.95
N LYS A 276 16.76 23.95 -1.77
CA LYS A 276 15.79 25.05 -1.78
C LYS A 276 14.60 24.69 -0.90
N TRP A 277 14.03 25.68 -0.26
CA TRP A 277 12.94 25.48 0.68
C TRP A 277 11.59 25.41 -0.03
N ARG A 278 10.74 24.53 0.45
CA ARG A 278 9.36 24.36 0.03
C ARG A 278 8.42 24.65 1.17
N VAL A 279 7.28 25.26 0.85
CA VAL A 279 6.12 25.36 1.71
C VAL A 279 4.98 24.58 1.03
N GLN A 280 4.54 23.50 1.65
CA GLN A 280 3.50 22.65 1.14
C GLN A 280 2.28 22.70 2.04
N CYS A 281 1.09 22.86 1.44
CA CYS A 281 -0.16 22.85 2.18
C CYS A 281 -0.52 21.41 2.58
N VAL A 282 -1.08 21.25 3.77
CA VAL A 282 -1.66 19.99 4.21
C VAL A 282 -3.03 19.81 3.57
N PRO A 283 -3.31 18.68 2.89
CA PRO A 283 -4.61 18.44 2.29
C PRO A 283 -5.68 18.17 3.36
N VAL A 284 -6.97 18.21 2.99
CA VAL A 284 -8.08 17.87 3.90
C VAL A 284 -8.13 16.37 4.25
N ARG A 285 -7.64 15.51 3.35
CA ARG A 285 -7.43 14.06 3.52
C ARG A 285 -6.12 13.67 2.82
N PRO A 286 -5.46 12.55 3.18
CA PRO A 286 -4.15 12.15 2.64
C PRO A 286 -4.11 12.06 1.10
N ASP A 287 -5.21 11.68 0.48
CA ASP A 287 -5.41 11.47 -0.96
C ASP A 287 -6.10 12.65 -1.67
N SER A 288 -6.45 13.72 -0.95
CA SER A 288 -7.18 14.85 -1.50
C SER A 288 -6.27 15.86 -2.21
N PHE A 289 -6.81 16.47 -3.26
CA PHE A 289 -6.23 17.67 -3.89
C PHE A 289 -6.71 18.98 -3.25
N GLU A 290 -7.71 18.91 -2.37
CA GLU A 290 -8.19 20.06 -1.59
C GLU A 290 -7.31 20.26 -0.36
N ASN A 291 -6.89 21.51 -0.11
CA ASN A 291 -6.00 21.84 1.00
C ASN A 291 -6.81 22.37 2.19
N ARG A 292 -6.35 22.09 3.41
CA ARG A 292 -6.88 22.70 4.64
C ARG A 292 -6.78 24.22 4.59
N LEU A 293 -5.68 24.73 4.04
CA LEU A 293 -5.45 26.14 3.74
C LEU A 293 -4.47 26.23 2.56
N SER A 294 -4.91 26.79 1.44
CA SER A 294 -4.06 27.04 0.29
C SER A 294 -3.27 28.32 0.45
N LEU A 295 -2.10 28.43 -0.20
CA LEU A 295 -1.33 29.66 -0.32
C LEU A 295 -2.20 30.75 -0.99
N LEU A 296 -1.88 32.02 -0.68
CA LEU A 296 -2.65 33.19 -1.08
C LEU A 296 -2.94 33.19 -2.60
N GLU A 297 -4.18 33.53 -2.94
CA GLU A 297 -4.66 33.44 -4.33
C GLU A 297 -3.87 34.35 -5.27
N GLU A 298 -3.52 35.54 -4.81
CA GLU A 298 -2.73 36.51 -5.55
C GLU A 298 -1.32 36.04 -5.89
N TRP A 299 -0.78 35.03 -5.20
CA TRP A 299 0.57 34.47 -5.46
C TRP A 299 0.58 33.32 -6.46
N ARG A 300 -0.59 32.73 -6.71
CA ARG A 300 -0.70 31.51 -7.50
C ARG A 300 -0.29 31.73 -8.95
N GLY A 301 0.56 30.83 -9.47
CA GLY A 301 1.09 30.89 -10.83
C GLY A 301 2.22 31.90 -11.03
N ILE A 302 2.58 32.69 -10.00
CA ILE A 302 3.64 33.70 -10.06
C ILE A 302 4.96 33.09 -9.58
N ARG A 303 6.08 33.61 -10.13
CA ARG A 303 7.44 33.09 -9.88
C ARG A 303 8.45 34.22 -9.64
N ASP A 304 9.57 33.87 -9.06
CA ASP A 304 10.82 34.62 -8.97
C ASP A 304 10.64 36.07 -8.44
N GLU A 305 11.26 37.05 -9.07
CA GLU A 305 11.23 38.43 -8.60
C GLU A 305 9.82 39.06 -8.57
N PRO A 306 8.94 38.86 -9.56
CA PRO A 306 7.55 39.30 -9.48
C PRO A 306 6.82 38.80 -8.24
N LEU A 307 7.04 37.53 -7.87
CA LEU A 307 6.45 36.96 -6.65
C LEU A 307 7.07 37.58 -5.39
N SER A 308 8.39 37.79 -5.39
CA SER A 308 9.08 38.41 -4.26
C SER A 308 8.62 39.84 -4.02
N LEU A 309 8.39 40.62 -5.07
CA LEU A 309 7.84 41.97 -4.99
C LEU A 309 6.39 41.98 -4.49
N LEU A 310 5.55 41.12 -5.06
CA LEU A 310 4.12 41.03 -4.70
C LEU A 310 3.93 40.57 -3.25
N SER A 311 4.67 39.54 -2.85
CA SER A 311 4.57 38.99 -1.50
C SER A 311 5.29 39.81 -0.45
N GLY A 312 6.25 40.66 -0.85
CA GLY A 312 7.20 41.34 0.04
C GLY A 312 8.10 40.34 0.78
N ILE A 313 8.35 39.17 0.19
CA ILE A 313 9.24 38.13 0.74
C ILE A 313 10.37 37.90 -0.27
N GLN A 314 11.60 38.16 0.14
CA GLN A 314 12.75 37.99 -0.74
C GLN A 314 13.01 36.52 -1.06
N GLY A 315 13.55 36.25 -2.25
CA GLY A 315 13.98 34.92 -2.68
C GLY A 315 12.83 33.93 -2.97
N CYS A 316 11.64 34.42 -3.25
CA CYS A 316 10.55 33.57 -3.72
C CYS A 316 10.91 32.92 -5.06
N ILE A 317 10.67 31.63 -5.20
CA ILE A 317 10.94 30.87 -6.41
C ILE A 317 9.63 30.69 -7.21
N PHE A 318 8.57 30.23 -6.57
CA PHE A 318 7.26 30.05 -7.20
C PHE A 318 6.16 29.83 -6.18
N VAL A 319 4.90 30.02 -6.63
CA VAL A 319 3.72 29.38 -6.07
C VAL A 319 2.99 28.67 -7.20
N HIS A 320 2.68 27.39 -7.03
CA HIS A 320 1.94 26.62 -8.02
C HIS A 320 0.56 27.22 -8.26
N ALA A 321 0.04 27.10 -9.49
CA ALA A 321 -1.27 27.64 -9.87
C ALA A 321 -2.44 27.14 -8.99
N GLY A 322 -2.36 25.89 -8.52
CA GLY A 322 -3.32 25.33 -7.54
C GLY A 322 -3.11 25.80 -6.10
N GLY A 323 -2.06 26.55 -5.80
CA GLY A 323 -1.80 27.08 -4.46
C GLY A 323 -1.40 26.05 -3.40
N PHE A 324 -1.15 24.80 -3.76
CA PHE A 324 -0.84 23.72 -2.80
C PHE A 324 0.63 23.66 -2.36
N ILE A 325 1.52 24.26 -3.11
CA ILE A 325 2.96 24.30 -2.85
C ILE A 325 3.57 25.59 -3.38
N GLY A 326 4.55 26.12 -2.65
CA GLY A 326 5.43 27.21 -3.04
C GLY A 326 6.87 26.93 -2.73
N GLY A 327 7.78 27.78 -3.18
CA GLY A 327 9.22 27.67 -2.94
C GLY A 327 9.87 29.00 -2.64
N ASN A 328 10.89 28.94 -1.79
CA ASN A 328 11.78 30.07 -1.48
C ASN A 328 13.23 29.57 -1.43
N GLU A 329 14.18 30.48 -1.63
CA GLU A 329 15.59 30.15 -1.52
C GLU A 329 16.03 29.84 -0.08
N THR A 330 15.31 30.37 0.90
CA THR A 330 15.68 30.31 2.31
C THR A 330 14.57 29.71 3.18
N ARG A 331 14.95 29.11 4.32
CA ARG A 331 14.03 28.65 5.36
C ARG A 331 13.08 29.77 5.81
N ASN A 332 13.65 30.90 6.16
CA ASN A 332 12.88 32.05 6.66
C ASN A 332 11.88 32.58 5.62
N GLY A 333 12.24 32.53 4.33
CA GLY A 333 11.34 32.90 3.24
C GLY A 333 10.15 31.94 3.13
N ALA A 334 10.38 30.62 3.14
CA ALA A 334 9.32 29.63 3.12
C ALA A 334 8.39 29.74 4.36
N LEU A 335 8.98 29.91 5.54
CA LEU A 335 8.25 30.14 6.78
C LEU A 335 7.41 31.43 6.71
N SER A 336 7.97 32.51 6.12
CA SER A 336 7.25 33.76 5.92
C SER A 336 6.07 33.63 4.96
N MET A 337 6.17 32.79 3.92
CA MET A 337 5.05 32.48 3.02
C MET A 337 3.90 31.81 3.79
N ALA A 338 4.21 30.81 4.62
CA ALA A 338 3.22 30.15 5.48
C ALA A 338 2.57 31.13 6.46
N ARG A 339 3.37 31.89 7.21
CA ARG A 339 2.90 32.89 8.20
C ARG A 339 1.98 33.94 7.62
N LYS A 340 2.36 34.54 6.48
CA LYS A 340 1.49 35.55 5.81
C LYS A 340 0.17 34.93 5.38
N THR A 341 0.16 33.69 4.93
CA THR A 341 -1.07 32.99 4.57
C THR A 341 -1.96 32.76 5.80
N LEU A 342 -1.40 32.35 6.95
CA LEU A 342 -2.15 32.21 8.21
C LEU A 342 -2.73 33.55 8.69
N GLN A 343 -1.97 34.64 8.62
CA GLN A 343 -2.42 35.99 9.01
C GLN A 343 -3.60 36.47 8.18
N CYS A 344 -3.53 36.30 6.85
CA CYS A 344 -4.64 36.71 5.95
C CYS A 344 -5.92 35.90 6.17
N ARG A 345 -5.83 34.63 6.60
CA ARG A 345 -6.98 33.83 7.02
C ARG A 345 -7.69 34.47 8.22
N ASN A 346 -6.92 34.87 9.23
CA ASN A 346 -7.46 35.41 10.47
C ASN A 346 -8.15 36.77 10.25
N THR A 347 -7.63 37.62 9.37
CA THR A 347 -8.26 38.90 9.02
C THR A 347 -9.59 38.72 8.27
N LYS A 348 -9.72 37.73 7.40
CA LYS A 348 -11.00 37.43 6.72
C LYS A 348 -12.05 36.88 7.68
N ASN A 349 -11.67 36.08 8.66
CA ASN A 349 -12.60 35.53 9.66
C ASN A 349 -13.10 36.61 10.63
N THR A 350 -12.26 37.58 11.03
CA THR A 350 -12.69 38.72 11.87
C THR A 350 -13.58 39.71 11.13
N ALA A 351 -13.38 39.94 9.83
CA ALA A 351 -14.22 40.78 9.01
C ALA A 351 -15.64 40.20 8.82
N ASN A 352 -15.76 38.88 8.64
CA ASN A 352 -17.05 38.20 8.49
C ASN A 352 -17.80 38.01 9.83
N GLY A 353 -17.11 38.01 10.96
CA GLY A 353 -17.71 37.91 12.31
C GLY A 353 -18.35 39.21 12.80
N ASN A 354 -17.97 40.36 12.24
CA ASN A 354 -18.49 41.69 12.66
C ASN A 354 -19.71 42.17 11.85
N SER A 355 -20.16 41.46 10.82
CA SER A 355 -21.33 41.82 10.00
C SER A 355 -22.63 41.15 10.48
N GLY A 356 -22.65 40.45 11.61
CA GLY A 356 -23.77 39.65 12.12
C GLY A 356 -24.50 40.23 13.35
N SER A 357 -24.22 41.48 13.78
CA SER A 357 -24.91 42.06 14.95
C SER A 357 -25.34 43.49 14.71
N THR A 358 -26.27 43.72 13.76
CA THR A 358 -27.12 44.91 13.72
C THR A 358 -28.41 44.56 12.97
N SER A 359 -29.40 44.08 13.69
CA SER A 359 -30.81 44.39 13.54
C SER A 359 -31.61 43.60 14.57
#